data_3695421d566800e5c1da7e1e8565c0ee
#
_entry.id   3695421d566800e5c1da7e1e8565c0ee
#
_cell.length_a   1.000
_cell.length_b   1.000
_cell.length_c   1.000
_cell.angle_alpha   90.00
_cell.angle_beta   90.00
_cell.angle_gamma   90.00
#
_symmetry.space_group_name_H-M   'P 1'
#
loop_
_entity.id
_entity.type
_entity.pdbx_description
1 polymer ?
#
loop_
_entity_poly.entity_id
_entity_poly.type
_entity_poly.pdbx_seq_one_letter_code
_entity_poly.pdbx_strand_id
1 'polypeptide(L)'
;ICPDESPLLGLISLIAPALAMGNTCVVVPSEPYPLSATDLYQVFETSDIPNGVVNLVTARHGDVIEALSGHMDVDSVWYFGSSGHSTAVEKASATNLKRSWVNHGLQRDWSGSEQGQGKEFLRQSTEVKNIWIPYGE
;
A
#
# COMPACT_ATOMS: atom_id res chain seq x y z
N ILE A 1 2.85 3.22 1.01
CA ILE A 1 3.26 4.49 1.66
C ILE A 1 2.05 5.13 2.29
N CYS A 2 2.07 5.27 3.62
CA CYS A 2 0.91 5.63 4.44
C CYS A 2 0.69 7.14 4.50
N PRO A 3 -0.57 7.56 4.81
CA PRO A 3 -0.88 8.97 4.98
C PRO A 3 -0.34 9.53 6.30
N ASP A 4 -0.04 10.83 6.32
CA ASP A 4 0.43 11.53 7.51
C ASP A 4 -0.72 12.02 8.39
N GLU A 5 -1.86 12.35 7.81
CA GLU A 5 -3.03 12.85 8.52
C GLU A 5 -3.73 11.81 9.40
N SER A 6 -3.51 10.53 9.15
CA SER A 6 -4.13 9.43 9.90
C SER A 6 -3.15 8.27 10.08
N PRO A 7 -2.11 8.44 10.93
CA PRO A 7 -0.95 7.55 10.95
C PRO A 7 -1.27 6.10 11.27
N LEU A 8 -2.14 5.83 12.26
CA LEU A 8 -2.50 4.47 12.65
C LEU A 8 -3.65 3.94 11.83
N LEU A 9 -4.74 4.70 11.71
CA LEU A 9 -5.95 4.24 11.03
C LEU A 9 -5.71 4.07 9.53
N GLY A 10 -5.02 5.03 8.89
CA GLY A 10 -4.62 4.91 7.49
C GLY A 10 -3.70 3.71 7.23
N LEU A 11 -2.74 3.47 8.12
CA LEU A 11 -1.89 2.29 8.06
C LEU A 11 -2.70 0.98 8.09
N ILE A 12 -3.61 0.82 9.06
CA ILE A 12 -4.44 -0.38 9.19
C ILE A 12 -5.36 -0.54 7.98
N SER A 13 -5.99 0.54 7.53
CA SER A 13 -6.87 0.53 6.36
C SER A 13 -6.17 0.07 5.08
N LEU A 14 -4.87 0.32 4.95
CA LEU A 14 -4.08 -0.12 3.80
C LEU A 14 -3.56 -1.54 3.95
N ILE A 15 -3.06 -1.92 5.13
CA ILE A 15 -2.44 -3.24 5.35
C ILE A 15 -3.48 -4.35 5.46
N ALA A 16 -4.53 -4.18 6.26
CA ALA A 16 -5.46 -5.25 6.57
C ALA A 16 -6.12 -5.89 5.33
N PRO A 17 -6.64 -5.13 4.34
CA PRO A 17 -7.19 -5.72 3.13
C PRO A 17 -6.12 -6.38 2.26
N ALA A 18 -4.90 -5.85 2.21
CA ALA A 18 -3.81 -6.47 1.47
C ALA A 18 -3.44 -7.84 2.05
N LEU A 19 -3.36 -7.95 3.38
CA LEU A 19 -3.12 -9.23 4.08
C LEU A 19 -4.28 -10.20 3.89
N ALA A 20 -5.52 -9.73 4.01
CA ALA A 20 -6.71 -10.56 3.82
C ALA A 20 -6.77 -11.19 2.42
N MET A 21 -6.20 -10.53 1.42
CA MET A 21 -6.10 -11.02 0.05
C MET A 21 -4.81 -11.81 -0.24
N GLY A 22 -4.01 -12.11 0.78
CA GLY A 22 -2.83 -12.97 0.69
C GLY A 22 -1.55 -12.28 0.19
N ASN A 23 -1.48 -10.94 0.25
CA ASN A 23 -0.29 -10.22 -0.17
C ASN A 23 0.73 -10.08 0.95
N THR A 24 1.99 -9.96 0.58
CA THR A 24 3.05 -9.43 1.44
C THR A 24 3.20 -7.93 1.24
N CYS A 25 3.58 -7.20 2.29
CA CYS A 25 3.63 -5.75 2.26
C CYS A 25 5.00 -5.23 2.72
N VAL A 26 5.54 -4.27 1.98
CA VAL A 26 6.56 -3.34 2.45
C VAL A 26 5.84 -2.02 2.74
N VAL A 27 5.88 -1.59 3.98
CA VAL A 27 5.08 -0.47 4.48
C VAL A 27 5.97 0.64 4.95
N VAL A 28 5.77 1.82 4.40
CA VAL A 28 6.40 3.05 4.88
C VAL A 28 5.35 3.84 5.64
N PRO A 29 5.45 3.92 6.98
CA PRO A 29 4.48 4.62 7.81
C PRO A 29 4.56 6.13 7.62
N SER A 30 3.68 6.86 8.30
CA SER A 30 3.71 8.31 8.37
C SER A 30 5.08 8.84 8.79
N GLU A 31 5.60 9.84 8.09
CA GLU A 31 6.89 10.46 8.41
C GLU A 31 6.89 11.13 9.79
N PRO A 32 5.91 11.99 10.13
CA PRO A 32 5.90 12.67 11.43
C PRO A 32 5.53 11.76 12.60
N TYR A 33 4.85 10.60 12.35
CA TYR A 33 4.33 9.74 13.40
C TYR A 33 4.64 8.26 13.19
N PRO A 34 5.92 7.86 13.00
CA PRO A 34 6.28 6.48 12.68
C PRO A 34 6.09 5.51 13.85
N LEU A 35 6.08 6.01 15.09
CA LEU A 35 6.01 5.17 16.30
C LEU A 35 4.72 4.36 16.40
N SER A 36 3.59 4.88 15.91
CA SER A 36 2.32 4.12 15.89
C SER A 36 2.43 2.83 15.08
N ALA A 37 3.21 2.84 14.01
CA ALA A 37 3.46 1.65 13.19
C ALA A 37 4.41 0.67 13.89
N THR A 38 5.46 1.16 14.54
CA THR A 38 6.41 0.31 15.29
C THR A 38 5.76 -0.34 16.50
N ASP A 39 4.89 0.38 17.21
CA ASP A 39 4.12 -0.19 18.32
C ASP A 39 3.14 -1.28 17.84
N LEU A 40 2.51 -1.07 16.69
CA LEU A 40 1.62 -2.05 16.08
C LEU A 40 2.37 -3.33 15.66
N TYR A 41 3.66 -3.25 15.38
CA TYR A 41 4.46 -4.42 15.02
C TYR A 41 4.46 -5.50 16.11
N GLN A 42 4.39 -5.12 17.39
CA GLN A 42 4.25 -6.08 18.49
C GLN A 42 2.94 -6.89 18.39
N VAL A 43 1.88 -6.28 17.88
CA VAL A 43 0.62 -6.98 17.64
C VAL A 43 0.78 -8.01 16.52
N PHE A 44 1.52 -7.68 15.48
CA PHE A 44 1.81 -8.62 14.39
C PHE A 44 2.65 -9.81 14.87
N GLU A 45 3.68 -9.58 15.68
CA GLU A 45 4.54 -10.63 16.22
C GLU A 45 3.81 -11.59 17.17
N THR A 46 2.79 -11.10 17.88
CA THR A 46 2.01 -11.90 18.84
C THR A 46 0.72 -12.46 18.25
N SER A 47 0.46 -12.21 16.99
CA SER A 47 -0.69 -12.74 16.24
C SER A 47 -0.26 -13.89 15.32
N ASP A 48 -1.22 -14.48 14.63
CA ASP A 48 -0.96 -15.57 13.67
C ASP A 48 -0.44 -15.05 12.29
N ILE A 49 0.01 -13.81 12.21
CA ILE A 49 0.60 -13.27 10.97
C ILE A 49 2.01 -13.86 10.80
N PRO A 50 2.28 -14.57 9.68
CA PRO A 50 3.60 -15.16 9.47
C PRO A 50 4.70 -14.09 9.36
N ASN A 51 5.90 -14.41 9.85
CA ASN A 51 7.06 -13.53 9.75
C ASN A 51 7.36 -13.18 8.27
N GLY A 52 7.70 -11.91 8.03
CA GLY A 52 8.05 -11.43 6.69
C GLY A 52 6.86 -11.04 5.82
N VAL A 53 5.62 -11.25 6.28
CA VAL A 53 4.43 -10.82 5.54
C VAL A 53 4.22 -9.31 5.62
N VAL A 54 4.51 -8.70 6.77
CA VAL A 54 4.51 -7.24 6.96
C VAL A 54 5.92 -6.78 7.29
N ASN A 55 6.46 -5.89 6.46
CA ASN A 55 7.81 -5.34 6.62
C ASN A 55 7.70 -3.82 6.76
N LEU A 56 8.00 -3.29 7.94
CA LEU A 56 7.97 -1.86 8.21
C LEU A 56 9.32 -1.22 7.92
N VAL A 57 9.32 -0.13 7.14
CA VAL A 57 10.51 0.67 6.83
C VAL A 57 10.23 2.11 7.20
N THR A 58 10.82 2.57 8.29
CA THR A 58 10.72 3.98 8.71
C THR A 58 11.71 4.82 7.91
N ALA A 59 11.20 5.67 7.04
CA ALA A 59 11.99 6.53 6.16
C ALA A 59 11.18 7.77 5.77
N ARG A 60 11.87 8.78 5.24
CA ARG A 60 11.17 9.87 4.55
C ARG A 60 10.57 9.32 3.25
N HIS A 61 9.34 9.70 2.96
CA HIS A 61 8.64 9.22 1.75
C HIS A 61 9.46 9.53 0.49
N GLY A 62 9.99 10.73 0.37
CA GLY A 62 10.80 11.14 -0.78
C GLY A 62 12.05 10.27 -1.04
N ASP A 63 12.66 9.72 0.01
CA ASP A 63 13.90 8.95 -0.09
C ASP A 63 13.66 7.51 -0.62
N VAL A 64 12.44 6.98 -0.45
CA VAL A 64 12.12 5.58 -0.78
C VAL A 64 11.20 5.41 -1.98
N ILE A 65 10.55 6.48 -2.44
CA ILE A 65 9.56 6.45 -3.52
C ILE A 65 10.14 5.86 -4.79
N GLU A 66 11.29 6.34 -5.24
CA GLU A 66 11.89 5.88 -6.48
C GLU A 66 12.28 4.40 -6.40
N ALA A 67 12.88 4.00 -5.28
CA ALA A 67 13.26 2.62 -5.06
C ALA A 67 12.05 1.67 -5.05
N LEU A 68 11.01 1.98 -4.26
CA LEU A 68 9.82 1.14 -4.15
C LEU A 68 8.99 1.13 -5.44
N SER A 69 8.79 2.30 -6.04
CA SER A 69 7.97 2.41 -7.25
C SER A 69 8.66 1.86 -8.49
N GLY A 70 10.01 1.90 -8.54
CA GLY A 70 10.80 1.35 -9.64
C GLY A 70 11.21 -0.12 -9.45
N HIS A 71 11.03 -0.72 -8.27
CA HIS A 71 11.51 -2.08 -7.99
C HIS A 71 10.76 -3.13 -8.81
N MET A 72 11.49 -4.01 -9.48
CA MET A 72 10.90 -5.00 -10.40
C MET A 72 10.05 -6.06 -9.69
N ASP A 73 10.38 -6.41 -8.44
CA ASP A 73 9.67 -7.43 -7.66
C ASP A 73 8.51 -6.84 -6.81
N VAL A 74 8.17 -5.57 -7.02
CA VAL A 74 7.00 -4.94 -6.42
C VAL A 74 5.88 -4.92 -7.45
N ASP A 75 4.83 -5.70 -7.25
CA ASP A 75 3.71 -5.85 -8.20
C ASP A 75 2.71 -4.69 -8.14
N SER A 76 2.62 -4.03 -7.00
CA SER A 76 1.70 -2.89 -6.81
C SER A 76 2.27 -1.89 -5.83
N VAL A 77 2.07 -0.60 -6.09
CA VAL A 77 2.43 0.49 -5.19
C VAL A 77 1.20 1.30 -4.82
N TRP A 78 0.99 1.49 -3.52
CA TRP A 78 -0.06 2.34 -2.98
C TRP A 78 0.58 3.56 -2.32
N TYR A 79 0.22 4.74 -2.79
CA TYR A 79 0.78 5.99 -2.32
C TYR A 79 -0.30 6.95 -1.80
N PHE A 80 -0.27 7.17 -0.50
CA PHE A 80 -1.19 8.05 0.22
C PHE A 80 -0.49 9.23 0.93
N GLY A 81 0.73 9.52 0.53
CA GLY A 81 1.48 10.68 0.99
C GLY A 81 1.10 11.98 0.26
N SER A 82 1.97 12.96 0.37
CA SER A 82 1.75 14.29 -0.21
C SER A 82 1.62 14.29 -1.73
N SER A 83 0.85 15.23 -2.29
CA SER A 83 0.68 15.37 -3.75
C SER A 83 1.97 15.61 -4.52
N GLY A 84 2.99 16.19 -3.87
CA GLY A 84 4.26 16.54 -4.51
C GLY A 84 5.02 15.35 -5.10
N HIS A 85 4.78 14.14 -4.61
CA HIS A 85 5.45 12.93 -5.09
C HIS A 85 4.57 12.04 -5.99
N SER A 86 3.30 12.36 -6.17
CA SER A 86 2.35 11.53 -6.91
C SER A 86 2.81 11.19 -8.33
N THR A 87 3.24 12.20 -9.07
CA THR A 87 3.75 12.03 -10.44
C THR A 87 5.04 11.20 -10.50
N ALA A 88 5.91 11.31 -9.49
CA ALA A 88 7.13 10.52 -9.43
C ALA A 88 6.81 9.02 -9.22
N VAL A 89 5.85 8.72 -8.33
CA VAL A 89 5.37 7.35 -8.10
C VAL A 89 4.80 6.75 -9.38
N GLU A 90 3.90 7.44 -10.05
CA GLU A 90 3.26 6.96 -11.28
C GLU A 90 4.29 6.75 -12.40
N LYS A 91 5.19 7.70 -12.59
CA LYS A 91 6.25 7.60 -13.60
C LYS A 91 7.20 6.43 -13.35
N ALA A 92 7.64 6.25 -12.11
CA ALA A 92 8.52 5.14 -11.74
C ALA A 92 7.80 3.79 -11.86
N SER A 93 6.53 3.72 -11.48
CA SER A 93 5.70 2.51 -11.60
C SER A 93 5.46 2.07 -13.04
N ALA A 94 5.48 2.99 -14.00
CA ALA A 94 5.29 2.69 -15.41
C ALA A 94 6.46 1.87 -16.02
N THR A 95 7.64 1.86 -15.41
CA THR A 95 8.82 1.19 -15.95
C THR A 95 8.67 -0.33 -16.06
N ASN A 96 7.88 -0.94 -15.18
CA ASN A 96 7.58 -2.38 -15.18
C ASN A 96 6.06 -2.68 -15.23
N LEU A 97 5.25 -1.69 -15.60
CA LEU A 97 3.80 -1.80 -15.74
C LEU A 97 3.08 -2.25 -14.46
N LYS A 98 3.67 -1.98 -13.28
CA LYS A 98 3.03 -2.32 -12.02
C LYS A 98 1.77 -1.49 -11.78
N ARG A 99 0.86 -2.03 -11.00
CA ARG A 99 -0.33 -1.30 -10.58
C ARG A 99 0.05 -0.20 -9.59
N SER A 100 -0.52 0.97 -9.77
CA SER A 100 -0.36 2.09 -8.84
C SER A 100 -1.72 2.59 -8.36
N TRP A 101 -1.84 2.82 -7.07
CA TRP A 101 -2.98 3.48 -6.46
C TRP A 101 -2.49 4.72 -5.72
N VAL A 102 -2.66 5.87 -6.35
CA VAL A 102 -2.13 7.15 -5.89
C VAL A 102 -3.28 8.06 -5.47
N ASN A 103 -3.24 8.55 -4.24
CA ASN A 103 -4.29 9.40 -3.68
C ASN A 103 -4.15 10.90 -4.05
N HIS A 104 -3.05 11.31 -4.67
CA HIS A 104 -2.76 12.69 -5.10
C HIS A 104 -2.90 13.76 -3.99
N GLY A 105 -2.67 13.38 -2.74
CA GLY A 105 -2.79 14.28 -1.58
C GLY A 105 -4.23 14.71 -1.28
N LEU A 106 -5.22 14.01 -1.82
CA LEU A 106 -6.61 14.26 -1.51
C LEU A 106 -6.92 13.85 -0.07
N GLN A 107 -7.72 14.65 0.62
CA GLN A 107 -8.22 14.27 1.94
C GLN A 107 -9.12 13.04 1.84
N ARG A 108 -8.96 12.12 2.79
CA ARG A 108 -9.72 10.89 2.86
C ARG A 108 -10.29 10.71 4.27
N ASP A 109 -11.56 10.36 4.36
CA ASP A 109 -12.17 10.01 5.65
C ASP A 109 -11.81 8.54 5.99
N TRP A 110 -10.70 8.39 6.70
CA TRP A 110 -10.21 7.08 7.14
C TRP A 110 -11.12 6.40 8.16
N SER A 111 -12.00 7.15 8.84
CA SER A 111 -12.99 6.61 9.77
C SER A 111 -14.28 6.16 9.08
N GLY A 112 -14.51 6.65 7.88
CA GLY A 112 -15.71 6.38 7.09
C GLY A 112 -15.72 4.97 6.50
N SER A 113 -16.91 4.37 6.44
CA SER A 113 -17.11 3.03 5.89
C SER A 113 -16.81 2.90 4.39
N GLU A 114 -16.81 4.00 3.66
CA GLU A 114 -16.56 3.99 2.21
C GLU A 114 -15.13 4.35 1.86
N GLN A 115 -14.51 5.29 2.60
CA GLN A 115 -13.18 5.79 2.28
C GLN A 115 -12.07 5.18 3.13
N GLY A 116 -12.37 4.71 4.33
CA GLY A 116 -11.41 4.07 5.23
C GLY A 116 -11.38 2.55 5.13
N GLN A 117 -12.36 1.92 4.48
CA GLN A 117 -12.46 0.47 4.33
C GLN A 117 -13.34 0.09 3.13
N GLY A 118 -13.50 -1.20 2.90
CA GLY A 118 -14.49 -1.71 1.96
C GLY A 118 -13.90 -2.29 0.68
N LYS A 119 -14.78 -2.45 -0.32
CA LYS A 119 -14.48 -3.21 -1.55
C LYS A 119 -13.37 -2.60 -2.41
N GLU A 120 -13.18 -1.29 -2.35
CA GLU A 120 -12.10 -0.63 -3.09
C GLU A 120 -10.73 -1.18 -2.68
N PHE A 121 -10.48 -1.26 -1.38
CA PHE A 121 -9.21 -1.78 -0.84
C PHE A 121 -8.97 -3.25 -1.23
N LEU A 122 -10.00 -4.08 -1.15
CA LEU A 122 -9.92 -5.48 -1.58
C LEU A 122 -9.63 -5.60 -3.08
N ARG A 123 -10.29 -4.77 -3.91
CA ARG A 123 -10.06 -4.75 -5.35
C ARG A 123 -8.63 -4.31 -5.70
N GLN A 124 -8.13 -3.27 -5.02
CA GLN A 124 -6.76 -2.79 -5.23
C GLN A 124 -5.70 -3.82 -4.78
N SER A 125 -6.06 -4.68 -3.83
CA SER A 125 -5.20 -5.77 -3.35
C SER A 125 -5.13 -6.98 -4.28
N THR A 126 -5.89 -7.00 -5.36
CA THR A 126 -5.97 -8.13 -6.29
C THR A 126 -5.70 -7.72 -7.73
N GLU A 127 -5.19 -8.64 -8.53
CA GLU A 127 -5.08 -8.48 -9.97
C GLU A 127 -6.10 -9.38 -10.67
N VAL A 128 -6.94 -8.78 -11.52
CA VAL A 128 -7.91 -9.51 -12.34
C VAL A 128 -7.29 -9.76 -13.71
N LYS A 129 -7.07 -11.03 -14.06
CA LYS A 129 -6.59 -11.45 -15.38
C LYS A 129 -7.72 -12.09 -16.17
N ASN A 130 -7.96 -11.59 -17.38
CA ASN A 130 -8.88 -12.22 -18.32
C ASN A 130 -8.11 -13.19 -19.20
N ILE A 131 -8.50 -14.46 -19.19
CA ILE A 131 -7.89 -15.50 -20.01
C ILE A 131 -8.90 -15.86 -21.12
N TRP A 132 -8.52 -15.62 -22.36
CA TRP A 132 -9.30 -16.00 -23.52
C TRP A 132 -8.71 -17.29 -24.09
N ILE A 133 -9.47 -18.37 -23.99
CA ILE A 133 -9.10 -19.65 -24.58
C ILE A 133 -9.92 -19.79 -25.85
N PRO A 134 -9.31 -19.77 -27.06
CA PRO A 134 -10.05 -20.05 -28.28
C PRO A 134 -10.48 -21.52 -28.25
N TYR A 135 -11.79 -21.76 -28.31
CA TYR A 135 -12.33 -23.08 -28.67
C TYR A 135 -12.19 -23.21 -30.18
N GLY A 136 -11.16 -23.94 -30.61
CA GLY A 136 -11.09 -24.40 -31.98
C GLY A 136 -12.02 -25.59 -32.16
N GLU A 137 -12.68 -25.65 -33.34
CA GLU A 137 -13.34 -26.86 -33.81
C GLU A 137 -12.32 -27.97 -34.06
#